data_fc7f84fb5d5ddaa9aa52e25c1eb44dd3
#
_entry.id   fc7f84fb5d5ddaa9aa52e25c1eb44dd3
#
_cell.length_a   1.000
_cell.length_b   1.000
_cell.length_c   1.000
_cell.angle_alpha   90.00
_cell.angle_beta   90.00
_cell.angle_gamma   90.00
#
_symmetry.space_group_name_H-M   'P 1'
#
loop_
_entity.id
_entity.type
_entity.pdbx_description
1 polymer ?
#
loop_
_entity_poly.entity_id
_entity_poly.type
_entity_poly.pdbx_seq_one_letter_code
_entity_poly.pdbx_strand_id
1 'polypeptide(L)'
;MAPVTRLERDSTLPLGTATVHRLELLAGTLEERGMCVTLVAPPSRLPRLQVAHPAPDGATGDIYASRGRDGNWWFWWPWAERIGAEGNLEAAAATIEQALRRSA
;
A
#
# COMPACT_ATOMS: atom_id res chain seq x y z
N MET A 1 -27.35 3.41 -1.84
CA MET A 1 -26.71 3.48 -1.62
C MET A 1 -25.86 2.78 -1.31
N ALA A 2 -25.70 2.30 -1.43
CA ALA A 2 -24.69 1.53 -1.26
C ALA A 2 -23.47 2.09 -0.78
N PRO A 3 -22.98 3.07 -1.30
CA PRO A 3 -21.72 3.59 -0.83
C PRO A 3 -21.82 4.10 0.57
N VAL A 4 -22.96 4.43 0.94
CA VAL A 4 -23.15 4.90 2.27
C VAL A 4 -22.76 3.89 3.29
N THR A 5 -23.04 2.68 3.01
CA THR A 5 -22.69 1.62 3.91
C THR A 5 -21.22 1.58 4.16
N ARG A 6 -20.45 1.89 3.15
CA ARG A 6 -19.02 1.89 3.29
C ARG A 6 -18.55 2.90 4.30
N LEU A 7 -19.18 4.07 4.30
CA LEU A 7 -18.79 5.09 5.23
C LEU A 7 -19.01 4.68 6.66
N GLU A 8 -20.08 3.99 6.89
CA GLU A 8 -20.37 3.56 8.24
C GLU A 8 -19.35 2.57 8.73
N ARG A 9 -18.93 1.69 7.86
CA ARG A 9 -17.91 0.75 8.23
C ARG A 9 -16.63 1.45 8.58
N ASP A 10 -16.31 2.49 7.84
CA ASP A 10 -15.10 3.22 8.12
C ASP A 10 -15.12 3.79 9.51
N SER A 11 -16.23 4.29 9.94
CA SER A 11 -16.29 4.88 11.25
C SER A 11 -16.14 3.85 12.35
N THR A 12 -16.51 2.60 12.08
CA THR A 12 -16.39 1.58 13.09
C THR A 12 -15.02 0.93 13.12
N LEU A 13 -14.18 1.19 12.13
CA LEU A 13 -12.87 0.58 12.06
C LEU A 13 -11.82 1.64 11.77
N PRO A 14 -11.64 2.57 12.68
CA PRO A 14 -10.78 3.71 12.40
C PRO A 14 -9.33 3.33 12.07
N LEU A 15 -8.78 2.33 12.75
CA LEU A 15 -7.41 1.94 12.47
C LEU A 15 -7.29 1.31 11.09
N GLY A 16 -8.22 0.44 10.74
CA GLY A 16 -8.21 -0.16 9.43
C GLY A 16 -8.43 0.86 8.35
N THR A 17 -9.30 1.83 8.59
CA THR A 17 -9.56 2.88 7.63
C THR A 17 -8.34 3.72 7.37
N ALA A 18 -7.60 4.06 8.43
CA ALA A 18 -6.40 4.86 8.26
C ALA A 18 -5.36 4.11 7.45
N THR A 19 -5.17 2.84 7.73
CA THR A 19 -4.22 2.02 7.00
C THR A 19 -4.58 1.93 5.53
N VAL A 20 -5.85 1.66 5.24
CA VAL A 20 -6.32 1.56 3.87
C VAL A 20 -6.12 2.87 3.13
N HIS A 21 -6.40 3.98 3.79
CA HIS A 21 -6.23 5.28 3.16
C HIS A 21 -4.78 5.51 2.75
N ARG A 22 -3.83 5.16 3.63
CA ARG A 22 -2.42 5.31 3.30
C ARG A 22 -2.02 4.44 2.12
N LEU A 23 -2.52 3.22 2.09
CA LEU A 23 -2.22 2.32 0.98
C LEU A 23 -2.84 2.82 -0.32
N GLU A 24 -4.03 3.41 -0.25
CA GLU A 24 -4.67 3.95 -1.44
C GLU A 24 -3.90 5.13 -2.02
N LEU A 25 -3.34 5.96 -1.15
CA LEU A 25 -2.52 7.07 -1.62
C LEU A 25 -1.30 6.55 -2.36
N LEU A 26 -0.66 5.54 -1.82
CA LEU A 26 0.51 4.95 -2.47
C LEU A 26 0.09 4.28 -3.77
N ALA A 27 -1.07 3.63 -3.78
CA ALA A 27 -1.56 2.98 -4.99
C ALA A 27 -1.68 3.96 -6.14
N GLY A 28 -2.22 5.14 -5.88
CA GLY A 28 -2.36 6.15 -6.93
C GLY A 28 -1.02 6.54 -7.52
N THR A 29 -0.03 6.73 -6.66
CA THR A 29 1.30 7.08 -7.13
C THR A 29 1.92 5.96 -7.96
N LEU A 30 1.74 4.71 -7.51
CA LEU A 30 2.27 3.57 -8.25
C LEU A 30 1.58 3.40 -9.59
N GLU A 31 0.27 3.62 -9.64
CA GLU A 31 -0.45 3.51 -10.90
C GLU A 31 0.03 4.56 -11.90
N GLU A 32 0.34 5.74 -11.42
CA GLU A 32 0.87 6.79 -12.28
C GLU A 32 2.21 6.40 -12.88
N ARG A 33 2.93 5.50 -12.21
CA ARG A 33 4.20 5.00 -12.72
C ARG A 33 4.04 3.73 -13.56
N GLY A 34 2.81 3.34 -13.84
CA GLY A 34 2.54 2.19 -14.71
C GLY A 34 2.47 0.86 -14.00
N MET A 35 2.51 0.86 -12.67
CA MET A 35 2.43 -0.39 -11.92
C MET A 35 0.99 -0.86 -11.82
N CYS A 36 0.80 -2.16 -11.67
CA CYS A 36 -0.51 -2.75 -11.44
C CYS A 36 -0.70 -2.97 -9.95
N VAL A 37 -1.76 -2.39 -9.38
CA VAL A 37 -1.97 -2.46 -7.94
C VAL A 37 -3.36 -2.97 -7.62
N THR A 38 -3.46 -3.69 -6.51
CA THR A 38 -4.72 -4.20 -6.00
C THR A 38 -4.71 -4.08 -4.50
N LEU A 39 -5.71 -3.42 -3.94
CA LEU A 39 -5.83 -3.33 -2.49
C LEU A 39 -6.56 -4.57 -1.98
N VAL A 40 -5.95 -5.25 -1.02
CA VAL A 40 -6.53 -6.43 -0.41
C VAL A 40 -6.77 -6.13 1.05
N ALA A 41 -8.02 -6.08 1.45
CA ALA A 41 -8.38 -5.71 2.81
C ALA A 41 -9.37 -6.71 3.39
N PRO A 42 -8.90 -7.92 3.73
CA PRO A 42 -9.79 -8.94 4.29
C PRO A 42 -10.25 -8.52 5.68
N PRO A 43 -11.43 -8.98 6.10
CA PRO A 43 -11.98 -8.53 7.36
C PRO A 43 -11.18 -8.92 8.59
N SER A 44 -10.43 -10.00 8.53
CA SER A 44 -9.74 -10.49 9.71
C SER A 44 -8.23 -10.40 9.63
N ARG A 45 -7.71 -9.67 8.66
CA ARG A 45 -6.27 -9.54 8.48
C ARG A 45 -5.90 -8.12 8.17
N LEU A 46 -4.61 -7.84 8.26
CA LEU A 46 -4.12 -6.51 7.93
C LEU A 46 -4.33 -6.24 6.44
N PRO A 47 -4.76 -5.04 6.10
CA PRO A 47 -4.81 -4.65 4.69
C PRO A 47 -3.43 -4.63 4.09
N ARG A 48 -3.36 -4.93 2.81
CA ARG A 48 -2.11 -4.84 2.09
C ARG A 48 -2.36 -4.41 0.66
N LEU A 49 -1.32 -3.89 0.03
CA LEU A 49 -1.38 -3.50 -1.36
C LEU A 49 -0.54 -4.48 -2.16
N GLN A 50 -1.17 -5.17 -3.08
CA GLN A 50 -0.46 -6.04 -4.00
C GLN A 50 -0.01 -5.25 -5.20
N VAL A 51 1.28 -5.28 -5.50
CA VAL A 51 1.85 -4.49 -6.57
C VAL A 51 2.57 -5.42 -7.52
N ALA A 52 2.27 -5.30 -8.81
CA ALA A 52 2.94 -6.09 -9.83
C ALA A 52 3.60 -5.17 -10.84
N HIS A 53 4.85 -5.47 -11.15
CA HIS A 53 5.54 -4.73 -12.19
C HIS A 53 5.03 -5.21 -13.55
N PRO A 54 4.76 -4.29 -14.49
CA PRO A 54 4.14 -4.69 -15.76
C PRO A 54 5.08 -5.40 -16.73
N ALA A 55 6.38 -5.36 -16.48
CA ALA A 55 7.32 -6.04 -17.37
C ALA A 55 7.08 -7.55 -17.35
N PRO A 56 7.35 -8.25 -18.46
CA PRO A 56 7.10 -9.69 -18.52
C PRO A 56 7.82 -10.49 -17.43
N ASP A 57 9.00 -10.03 -17.02
CA ASP A 57 9.75 -10.69 -15.97
C ASP A 57 9.64 -9.95 -14.63
N GLY A 58 8.66 -9.09 -14.52
CA GLY A 58 8.48 -8.34 -13.28
C GLY A 58 7.92 -9.19 -12.17
N ALA A 59 8.20 -8.78 -10.95
CA ALA A 59 7.75 -9.49 -9.77
C ALA A 59 6.52 -8.84 -9.18
N THR A 60 5.90 -9.57 -8.25
CA THR A 60 4.77 -9.08 -7.47
C THR A 60 5.20 -9.01 -6.01
N GLY A 61 4.78 -7.98 -5.31
CA GLY A 61 5.08 -7.84 -3.90
C GLY A 61 3.91 -7.30 -3.14
N ASP A 62 3.91 -7.54 -1.83
CA ASP A 62 2.89 -7.03 -0.94
C ASP A 62 3.47 -5.88 -0.12
N ILE A 63 2.67 -4.83 0.05
CA ILE A 63 3.09 -3.64 0.77
C ILE A 63 2.14 -3.44 1.94
N TYR A 64 2.70 -3.20 3.12
CA TYR A 64 1.94 -2.90 4.32
C TYR A 64 2.21 -1.48 4.78
N ALA A 65 1.30 -0.93 5.55
CA ALA A 65 1.46 0.40 6.13
C ALA A 65 1.22 0.32 7.62
N SER A 66 2.04 1.03 8.38
CA SER A 66 1.83 1.10 9.82
C SER A 66 2.40 2.40 10.36
N ARG A 67 1.87 2.79 11.52
CA ARG A 67 2.31 4.00 12.18
C ARG A 67 3.52 3.69 13.05
N GLY A 68 4.55 4.50 12.93
CA GLY A 68 5.73 4.36 13.76
C GLY A 68 5.57 5.03 15.10
N ARG A 69 6.59 4.88 15.94
CA ARG A 69 6.57 5.46 17.29
C ARG A 69 6.52 6.97 17.26
N ASP A 70 7.06 7.56 16.22
CA ASP A 70 7.07 9.01 16.08
C ASP A 70 5.75 9.55 15.55
N GLY A 71 4.75 8.70 15.35
CA GLY A 71 3.45 9.12 14.86
C GLY A 71 3.36 9.20 13.36
N ASN A 72 4.44 8.96 12.65
CA ASN A 72 4.44 8.99 11.21
C ASN A 72 4.12 7.62 10.64
N TRP A 73 3.51 7.64 9.47
CA TRP A 73 3.19 6.40 8.78
C TRP A 73 4.33 6.01 7.86
N TRP A 74 4.57 4.67 7.79
CA TRP A 74 5.63 4.10 6.96
C TRP A 74 5.07 2.94 6.15
N PHE A 75 5.66 2.70 5.00
CA PHE A 75 5.35 1.53 4.20
C PHE A 75 6.42 0.48 4.39
N TRP A 76 6.02 -0.79 4.36
CA TRP A 76 6.89 -1.91 4.72
C TRP A 76 6.72 -3.08 3.79
N TRP A 77 7.82 -3.78 3.57
CA TRP A 77 7.77 -5.10 2.97
C TRP A 77 7.28 -6.11 4.02
N PRO A 78 6.78 -7.32 3.57
CA PRO A 78 6.30 -8.32 4.53
C PRO A 78 7.35 -8.80 5.53
N TRP A 79 8.63 -8.72 5.16
CA TRP A 79 9.72 -9.14 6.04
C TRP A 79 10.21 -7.99 6.92
N ALA A 80 9.37 -7.01 7.10
CA ALA A 80 9.59 -5.91 8.05
C ALA A 80 10.72 -4.96 7.63
N GLU A 81 11.03 -4.91 6.36
CA GLU A 81 11.99 -3.93 5.86
C GLU A 81 11.23 -2.68 5.44
N ARG A 82 11.73 -1.53 5.88
CA ARG A 82 11.06 -0.26 5.61
C ARG A 82 11.25 0.16 4.17
N ILE A 83 10.17 0.60 3.54
CA ILE A 83 10.22 1.08 2.16
C ILE A 83 10.37 2.59 2.14
N GLY A 84 9.52 3.30 2.86
CA GLY A 84 9.55 4.74 2.87
C GLY A 84 8.42 5.32 3.69
N ALA A 85 8.45 6.63 3.87
CA ALA A 85 7.48 7.34 4.68
C ALA A 85 6.30 7.78 3.84
N GLU A 86 5.15 7.90 4.48
CA GLU A 86 3.95 8.38 3.84
C GLU A 86 4.13 9.79 3.28
N GLY A 87 4.96 10.58 3.90
CA GLY A 87 5.17 11.96 3.47
C GLY A 87 5.95 12.08 2.17
N ASN A 88 6.48 10.99 1.63
CA ASN A 88 7.22 11.01 0.39
C ASN A 88 6.81 9.83 -0.47
N LEU A 89 5.60 9.92 -1.03
CA LEU A 89 5.03 8.83 -1.81
C LEU A 89 5.85 8.52 -3.07
N GLU A 90 6.43 9.54 -3.68
CA GLU A 90 7.22 9.32 -4.89
C GLU A 90 8.46 8.49 -4.59
N ALA A 91 9.13 8.76 -3.49
CA ALA A 91 10.30 7.99 -3.12
C ALA A 91 9.92 6.55 -2.78
N ALA A 92 8.82 6.36 -2.07
CA ALA A 92 8.36 5.02 -1.75
C ALA A 92 8.01 4.24 -3.02
N ALA A 93 7.30 4.89 -3.94
CA ALA A 93 6.92 4.25 -5.18
C ALA A 93 8.15 3.89 -6.02
N ALA A 94 9.13 4.75 -6.05
CA ALA A 94 10.36 4.47 -6.80
C ALA A 94 11.09 3.27 -6.22
N THR A 95 11.13 3.18 -4.90
CA THR A 95 11.76 2.04 -4.23
C THR A 95 11.06 0.74 -4.60
N ILE A 96 9.73 0.76 -4.58
CA ILE A 96 8.94 -0.43 -4.91
C ILE A 96 9.16 -0.82 -6.37
N GLU A 97 9.10 0.15 -7.26
CA GLU A 97 9.28 -0.12 -8.68
C GLU A 97 10.64 -0.75 -8.96
N GLN A 98 11.69 -0.20 -8.36
CA GLN A 98 13.03 -0.73 -8.53
C GLN A 98 13.13 -2.16 -8.03
N ALA A 99 12.58 -2.42 -6.85
CA ALA A 99 12.68 -3.74 -6.26
C ALA A 99 11.98 -4.78 -7.12
N LEU A 100 10.81 -4.46 -7.64
CA LEU A 100 10.05 -5.44 -8.42
C LEU A 100 10.58 -5.59 -9.84
N ARG A 101 11.23 -4.56 -10.35
CA ARG A 101 11.84 -4.65 -11.66
C ARG A 101 13.02 -5.60 -11.68
N ARG A 102 13.73 -5.69 -10.57
CA ARG A 102 14.96 -6.47 -10.50
C ARG A 102 14.74 -7.88 -10.02
N SER A 103 13.55 -8.38 -10.20
CA SER A 103 13.21 -9.69 -9.70
C SER A 103 13.93 -10.82 -10.43
N ALA A 104 14.39 -10.56 -11.59
CA ALA A 104 15.00 -11.64 -12.39
C ALA A 104 16.35 -12.13 -11.86
#